data_b204135ae67ebda7d8e3c739da0f0e69
#
_entry.id   b204135ae67ebda7d8e3c739da0f0e69
#
_cell.length_a   1.000
_cell.length_b   1.000
_cell.length_c   1.000
_cell.angle_alpha   90.00
_cell.angle_beta   90.00
_cell.angle_gamma   90.00
#
_symmetry.space_group_name_H-M   'P 1'
#
loop_
_entity.id
_entity.type
_entity.pdbx_description
1 polymer ?
#
loop_
_entity_poly.entity_id
_entity_poly.type
_entity_poly.pdbx_seq_one_letter_code
_entity_poly.pdbx_strand_id
1 'polypeptide(L)'
;QAVRCGQTLQGLGIEAVYTSPLKRAHCTGEEIAAQIGLSRDGVEPMQELIERDLGPFSGQLVKDKKEYFALAAGDHVEGMEPFADVQKRMERAIELLAATGHQAVAAVSHGAAINVLLAGLTNHEIGTGKTRLYNGAINVIEGSQTGEFHVLHCNLPPDDPKTRQILLQDR
;
A
#
# COMPACT_ATOMS: atom_id res chain seq x y z
N GLN A 1 -5.02 -11.73 9.23
CA GLN A 1 -5.25 -10.36 8.74
C GLN A 1 -5.54 -10.36 7.23
N ALA A 2 -4.73 -11.02 6.40
CA ALA A 2 -4.95 -11.12 4.96
C ALA A 2 -6.35 -11.67 4.60
N VAL A 3 -6.79 -12.75 5.25
CA VAL A 3 -8.15 -13.29 5.08
C VAL A 3 -9.22 -12.24 5.34
N ARG A 4 -9.13 -11.50 6.46
CA ARG A 4 -10.10 -10.44 6.79
C ARG A 4 -10.09 -9.32 5.76
N CYS A 5 -8.91 -8.91 5.31
CA CYS A 5 -8.76 -7.93 4.26
C CYS A 5 -9.49 -8.39 2.99
N GLY A 6 -9.24 -9.61 2.53
CA GLY A 6 -9.91 -10.19 1.37
C GLY A 6 -11.44 -10.30 1.54
N GLN A 7 -11.92 -10.74 2.71
CA GLN A 7 -13.35 -10.79 3.02
C GLN A 7 -14.02 -9.42 2.96
N THR A 8 -13.32 -8.38 3.43
CA THR A 8 -13.82 -6.99 3.36
C THR A 8 -13.89 -6.49 1.93
N LEU A 9 -12.95 -6.91 1.09
CA LEU A 9 -12.87 -6.54 -0.33
C LEU A 9 -13.78 -7.40 -1.24
N GLN A 10 -14.37 -8.48 -0.73
CA GLN A 10 -15.20 -9.40 -1.50
C GLN A 10 -16.41 -8.69 -2.11
N GLY A 11 -16.63 -8.91 -3.41
CA GLY A 11 -17.75 -8.34 -4.14
C GLY A 11 -17.62 -6.85 -4.49
N LEU A 12 -16.44 -6.22 -4.28
CA LEU A 12 -16.17 -4.85 -4.68
C LEU A 12 -15.74 -4.69 -6.16
N GLY A 13 -15.79 -5.75 -6.95
CA GLY A 13 -15.46 -5.68 -8.38
C GLY A 13 -13.96 -5.58 -8.66
N ILE A 14 -13.11 -6.02 -7.73
CA ILE A 14 -11.67 -6.06 -7.96
C ILE A 14 -11.36 -7.13 -9.02
N GLU A 15 -10.65 -6.72 -10.07
CA GLU A 15 -10.38 -7.53 -11.26
C GLU A 15 -8.99 -8.16 -11.25
N ALA A 16 -8.04 -7.55 -10.53
CA ALA A 16 -6.67 -8.04 -10.41
C ALA A 16 -6.04 -7.71 -9.06
N VAL A 17 -5.02 -8.47 -8.68
CA VAL A 17 -4.23 -8.25 -7.46
C VAL A 17 -2.76 -8.13 -7.82
N TYR A 18 -2.16 -7.01 -7.44
CA TYR A 18 -0.74 -6.71 -7.60
C TYR A 18 -0.05 -6.66 -6.23
N THR A 19 1.20 -7.06 -6.16
CA THR A 19 1.90 -7.12 -4.88
C THR A 19 3.35 -6.66 -4.98
N SER A 20 3.88 -6.14 -3.88
CA SER A 20 5.33 -6.15 -3.70
C SER A 20 5.88 -7.59 -3.89
N PRO A 21 7.07 -7.77 -4.51
CA PRO A 21 7.69 -9.08 -4.67
C PRO A 21 8.16 -9.70 -3.35
N LEU A 22 8.16 -8.94 -2.24
CA LEU A 22 8.54 -9.48 -0.94
C LEU A 22 7.52 -10.51 -0.47
N LYS A 23 8.00 -11.69 -0.07
CA LYS A 23 7.19 -12.87 0.29
C LYS A 23 6.00 -12.53 1.20
N ARG A 24 6.20 -11.69 2.21
CA ARG A 24 5.12 -11.31 3.16
C ARG A 24 3.96 -10.57 2.48
N ALA A 25 4.26 -9.71 1.50
CA ALA A 25 3.23 -8.99 0.75
C ALA A 25 2.59 -9.91 -0.31
N HIS A 26 3.40 -10.70 -0.99
CA HIS A 26 2.92 -11.65 -1.99
C HIS A 26 1.95 -12.65 -1.39
N CYS A 27 2.29 -13.32 -0.29
CA CYS A 27 1.38 -14.22 0.42
C CYS A 27 0.09 -13.51 0.91
N THR A 28 0.16 -12.23 1.26
CA THR A 28 -1.03 -11.44 1.59
C THR A 28 -1.92 -11.25 0.36
N GLY A 29 -1.33 -10.94 -0.80
CA GLY A 29 -2.06 -10.80 -2.06
C GLY A 29 -2.71 -12.09 -2.54
N GLU A 30 -2.00 -13.22 -2.45
CA GLU A 30 -2.53 -14.55 -2.76
C GLU A 30 -3.77 -14.88 -1.90
N GLU A 31 -3.72 -14.53 -0.61
CA GLU A 31 -4.86 -14.75 0.27
C GLU A 31 -6.03 -13.82 -0.06
N ILE A 32 -5.76 -12.54 -0.36
CA ILE A 32 -6.78 -11.60 -0.82
C ILE A 32 -7.43 -12.11 -2.11
N ALA A 33 -6.64 -12.50 -3.11
CA ALA A 33 -7.12 -13.04 -4.38
C ALA A 33 -8.08 -14.21 -4.15
N ALA A 34 -7.70 -15.17 -3.32
CA ALA A 34 -8.53 -16.33 -3.00
C ALA A 34 -9.87 -15.94 -2.37
N GLN A 35 -9.88 -14.96 -1.45
CA GLN A 35 -11.11 -14.52 -0.78
C GLN A 35 -12.06 -13.76 -1.73
N ILE A 36 -11.54 -13.03 -2.71
CA ILE A 36 -12.36 -12.29 -3.69
C ILE A 36 -12.72 -13.11 -4.93
N GLY A 37 -12.32 -14.39 -4.97
CA GLY A 37 -12.66 -15.31 -6.05
C GLY A 37 -11.70 -15.28 -7.26
N LEU A 38 -10.52 -14.68 -7.11
CA LEU A 38 -9.46 -14.71 -8.10
C LEU A 38 -8.46 -15.86 -7.84
N SER A 39 -7.71 -16.25 -8.88
CA SER A 39 -6.65 -17.25 -8.74
C SER A 39 -5.47 -16.69 -7.94
N ARG A 40 -4.91 -17.49 -7.02
CA ARG A 40 -3.65 -17.17 -6.34
C ARG A 40 -2.48 -17.05 -7.33
N ASP A 41 -2.46 -17.88 -8.37
CA ASP A 41 -1.44 -17.87 -9.41
C ASP A 41 -1.54 -16.66 -10.34
N GLY A 42 -2.66 -15.92 -10.29
CA GLY A 42 -2.89 -14.68 -11.03
C GLY A 42 -2.43 -13.42 -10.29
N VAL A 43 -1.80 -13.55 -9.12
CA VAL A 43 -1.25 -12.42 -8.38
C VAL A 43 0.06 -11.98 -9.01
N GLU A 44 0.12 -10.72 -9.46
CA GLU A 44 1.25 -10.19 -10.19
C GLU A 44 2.22 -9.42 -9.28
N PRO A 45 3.51 -9.80 -9.22
CA PRO A 45 4.51 -9.02 -8.50
C PRO A 45 4.87 -7.75 -9.27
N MET A 46 4.94 -6.61 -8.56
CA MET A 46 5.32 -5.31 -9.09
C MET A 46 6.45 -4.73 -8.25
N GLN A 47 7.59 -4.47 -8.87
CA GLN A 47 8.80 -4.03 -8.18
C GLN A 47 8.63 -2.65 -7.53
N GLU A 48 7.84 -1.78 -8.13
CA GLU A 48 7.54 -0.45 -7.62
C GLU A 48 6.85 -0.48 -6.25
N LEU A 49 6.16 -1.56 -5.90
CA LEU A 49 5.46 -1.75 -4.63
C LEU A 49 6.34 -2.24 -3.48
N ILE A 50 7.66 -2.40 -3.70
CA ILE A 50 8.58 -2.89 -2.66
C ILE A 50 8.66 -1.93 -1.47
N GLU A 51 9.03 -2.44 -0.28
CA GLU A 51 9.23 -1.61 0.90
C GLU A 51 10.43 -0.66 0.70
N ARG A 52 10.41 0.48 1.39
CA ARG A 52 11.58 1.36 1.47
C ARG A 52 12.79 0.56 1.92
N ASP A 53 13.89 0.67 1.20
CA ASP A 53 15.15 0.11 1.67
C ASP A 53 15.65 0.92 2.87
N LEU A 54 15.79 0.24 3.98
CA LEU A 54 16.28 0.83 5.24
C LEU A 54 17.80 0.74 5.36
N GLY A 55 18.50 0.30 4.30
CA GLY A 55 19.96 0.20 4.27
C GLY A 55 20.51 -0.59 5.46
N PRO A 56 21.37 0.02 6.29
CA PRO A 56 21.99 -0.65 7.43
C PRO A 56 21.02 -1.20 8.46
N PHE A 57 19.75 -0.71 8.48
CA PHE A 57 18.72 -1.16 9.42
C PHE A 57 17.84 -2.28 8.86
N SER A 58 18.03 -2.66 7.61
CA SER A 58 17.26 -3.73 6.98
C SER A 58 17.50 -5.06 7.70
N GLY A 59 16.40 -5.72 8.11
CA GLY A 59 16.45 -7.00 8.82
C GLY A 59 16.79 -6.92 10.31
N GLN A 60 17.06 -5.75 10.86
CA GLN A 60 17.31 -5.58 12.30
C GLN A 60 15.99 -5.56 13.09
N LEU A 61 16.00 -6.24 14.25
CA LEU A 61 14.92 -6.09 15.24
C LEU A 61 15.03 -4.70 15.85
N VAL A 62 14.08 -3.83 15.55
CA VAL A 62 14.02 -2.46 16.08
C VAL A 62 13.71 -2.52 17.59
N LYS A 63 14.70 -2.88 18.41
CA LYS A 63 14.58 -2.85 19.88
C LYS A 63 14.66 -1.43 20.43
N ASP A 64 15.37 -0.52 19.73
CA ASP A 64 15.46 0.90 20.06
C ASP A 64 14.72 1.76 19.03
N LYS A 65 13.40 1.74 19.18
CA LYS A 65 12.50 2.48 18.30
C LYS A 65 12.79 3.99 18.22
N LYS A 66 13.41 4.59 19.25
CA LYS A 66 13.70 6.03 19.25
C LYS A 66 14.74 6.41 18.19
N GLU A 67 15.83 5.67 18.11
CA GLU A 67 16.89 5.94 17.14
C GLU A 67 16.41 5.68 15.71
N TYR A 68 15.71 4.56 15.49
CA TYR A 68 15.06 4.27 14.21
C TYR A 68 14.08 5.35 13.79
N PHE A 69 13.18 5.80 14.68
CA PHE A 69 12.20 6.83 14.34
C PHE A 69 12.84 8.21 14.14
N ALA A 70 13.90 8.54 14.88
CA ALA A 70 14.66 9.76 14.67
C ALA A 70 15.40 9.75 13.32
N LEU A 71 15.96 8.60 12.94
CA LEU A 71 16.64 8.39 11.67
C LEU A 71 15.65 8.23 10.51
N ALA A 72 14.53 7.56 10.72
CA ALA A 72 13.48 7.40 9.71
C ALA A 72 12.70 8.71 9.43
N ALA A 73 12.70 9.65 10.36
CA ALA A 73 12.18 11.01 10.17
C ALA A 73 13.18 11.94 9.45
N GLY A 74 14.48 11.57 9.45
CA GLY A 74 15.53 12.26 8.72
C GLY A 74 15.73 11.64 7.33
N ASP A 75 15.81 12.48 6.31
CA ASP A 75 15.91 12.04 4.92
C ASP A 75 17.30 11.53 4.53
N HIS A 76 18.29 11.63 5.40
CA HIS A 76 19.69 11.34 5.08
C HIS A 76 20.36 10.40 6.06
N VAL A 77 20.08 9.10 5.90
CA VAL A 77 20.96 8.06 6.42
C VAL A 77 21.64 7.39 5.23
N GLU A 78 22.95 7.38 5.24
CA GLU A 78 23.75 6.75 4.20
C GLU A 78 23.31 5.28 4.01
N GLY A 79 23.01 4.91 2.76
CA GLY A 79 22.54 3.58 2.40
C GLY A 79 21.03 3.35 2.56
N MET A 80 20.25 4.31 3.07
CA MET A 80 18.78 4.23 3.02
C MET A 80 18.24 4.81 1.72
N GLU A 81 17.14 4.22 1.22
CA GLU A 81 16.41 4.76 0.07
C GLU A 81 15.80 6.14 0.43
N PRO A 82 16.09 7.21 -0.33
CA PRO A 82 15.51 8.53 -0.11
C PRO A 82 13.98 8.51 -0.26
N PHE A 83 13.27 9.33 0.51
CA PHE A 83 11.81 9.43 0.38
C PHE A 83 11.36 9.84 -1.03
N ALA A 84 12.12 10.71 -1.70
CA ALA A 84 11.84 11.13 -3.07
C ALA A 84 11.86 9.96 -4.07
N ASP A 85 12.79 9.01 -3.90
CA ASP A 85 12.89 7.83 -4.76
C ASP A 85 11.73 6.86 -4.49
N VAL A 86 11.39 6.65 -3.20
CA VAL A 86 10.20 5.87 -2.82
C VAL A 86 8.93 6.50 -3.41
N GLN A 87 8.76 7.81 -3.29
CA GLN A 87 7.61 8.52 -3.84
C GLN A 87 7.51 8.32 -5.35
N LYS A 88 8.59 8.58 -6.07
CA LYS A 88 8.64 8.44 -7.53
C LYS A 88 8.26 7.04 -8.01
N ARG A 89 8.78 5.97 -7.37
CA ARG A 89 8.42 4.61 -7.78
C ARG A 89 7.00 4.23 -7.38
N MET A 90 6.50 4.69 -6.24
CA MET A 90 5.12 4.44 -5.81
C MET A 90 4.10 5.20 -6.69
N GLU A 91 4.39 6.43 -7.10
CA GLU A 91 3.60 7.16 -8.10
C GLU A 91 3.62 6.41 -9.45
N ARG A 92 4.80 5.93 -9.86
CA ARG A 92 4.90 5.08 -11.06
C ARG A 92 4.06 3.80 -10.93
N ALA A 93 3.99 3.18 -9.75
CA ALA A 93 3.14 2.01 -9.51
C ALA A 93 1.67 2.32 -9.80
N ILE A 94 1.11 3.39 -9.24
CA ILE A 94 -0.30 3.73 -9.46
C ILE A 94 -0.60 4.13 -10.91
N GLU A 95 0.34 4.77 -11.60
CA GLU A 95 0.24 5.04 -13.05
C GLU A 95 0.18 3.74 -13.86
N LEU A 96 1.04 2.78 -13.56
CA LEU A 96 1.06 1.47 -14.22
C LEU A 96 -0.23 0.71 -13.96
N LEU A 97 -0.75 0.73 -12.72
CA LEU A 97 -2.02 0.12 -12.37
C LEU A 97 -3.19 0.77 -13.11
N ALA A 98 -3.22 2.08 -13.20
CA ALA A 98 -4.24 2.80 -13.98
C ALA A 98 -4.18 2.47 -15.48
N ALA A 99 -2.98 2.24 -16.03
CA ALA A 99 -2.76 1.89 -17.43
C ALA A 99 -3.19 0.45 -17.78
N THR A 100 -3.50 -0.42 -16.80
CA THR A 100 -3.98 -1.79 -17.05
C THR A 100 -5.36 -1.84 -17.70
N GLY A 101 -6.16 -0.79 -17.53
CA GLY A 101 -7.55 -0.71 -18.00
C GLY A 101 -8.56 -1.39 -17.08
N HIS A 102 -8.14 -1.98 -15.97
CA HIS A 102 -9.05 -2.49 -14.93
C HIS A 102 -9.79 -1.37 -14.24
N GLN A 103 -11.06 -1.59 -13.91
CA GLN A 103 -11.87 -0.62 -13.16
C GLN A 103 -11.47 -0.54 -11.69
N ALA A 104 -11.10 -1.68 -11.09
CA ALA A 104 -10.63 -1.75 -9.73
C ALA A 104 -9.55 -2.82 -9.58
N VAL A 105 -8.48 -2.49 -8.89
CA VAL A 105 -7.40 -3.41 -8.56
C VAL A 105 -7.06 -3.34 -7.08
N ALA A 106 -6.54 -4.43 -6.52
CA ALA A 106 -5.92 -4.42 -5.20
C ALA A 106 -4.40 -4.41 -5.34
N ALA A 107 -3.73 -3.49 -4.65
CA ALA A 107 -2.27 -3.43 -4.59
C ALA A 107 -1.78 -3.64 -3.16
N VAL A 108 -0.89 -4.60 -2.94
CA VAL A 108 -0.34 -4.92 -1.62
C VAL A 108 1.10 -4.45 -1.53
N SER A 109 1.34 -3.50 -0.63
CA SER A 109 2.65 -2.92 -0.39
C SER A 109 2.95 -2.86 1.12
N HIS A 110 3.77 -1.95 1.56
CA HIS A 110 4.32 -1.89 2.92
C HIS A 110 4.12 -0.53 3.56
N GLY A 111 4.26 -0.49 4.87
CA GLY A 111 3.90 0.68 5.67
C GLY A 111 4.65 1.96 5.31
N ALA A 112 5.99 1.90 5.12
CA ALA A 112 6.75 3.10 4.76
C ALA A 112 6.45 3.54 3.32
N ALA A 113 6.44 2.59 2.37
CA ALA A 113 6.16 2.89 0.97
C ALA A 113 4.76 3.50 0.78
N ILE A 114 3.71 2.92 1.40
CA ILE A 114 2.35 3.46 1.35
C ILE A 114 2.29 4.85 1.99
N ASN A 115 2.92 5.06 3.14
CA ASN A 115 2.91 6.37 3.80
C ASN A 115 3.57 7.46 2.96
N VAL A 116 4.64 7.13 2.24
CA VAL A 116 5.29 8.10 1.34
C VAL A 116 4.37 8.46 0.17
N LEU A 117 3.71 7.48 -0.44
CA LEU A 117 2.72 7.73 -1.50
C LEU A 117 1.58 8.62 -1.00
N LEU A 118 0.98 8.29 0.13
CA LEU A 118 -0.11 9.07 0.72
C LEU A 118 0.31 10.51 1.02
N ALA A 119 1.54 10.71 1.51
CA ALA A 119 2.09 12.04 1.75
C ALA A 119 2.20 12.85 0.46
N GLY A 120 2.71 12.25 -0.62
CA GLY A 120 2.81 12.90 -1.92
C GLY A 120 1.45 13.29 -2.50
N LEU A 121 0.48 12.38 -2.47
CA LEU A 121 -0.87 12.62 -3.01
C LEU A 121 -1.70 13.64 -2.21
N THR A 122 -1.32 13.95 -0.97
CA THR A 122 -2.11 14.83 -0.09
C THR A 122 -1.34 16.06 0.40
N ASN A 123 -0.29 16.47 -0.31
CA ASN A 123 0.57 17.57 0.11
C ASN A 123 1.01 17.45 1.58
N HIS A 124 1.38 16.24 2.01
CA HIS A 124 1.79 15.92 3.37
C HIS A 124 0.71 16.15 4.46
N GLU A 125 -0.57 16.15 4.11
CA GLU A 125 -1.65 16.21 5.12
C GLU A 125 -1.74 14.91 5.91
N ILE A 126 -1.53 13.76 5.23
CA ILE A 126 -1.44 12.42 5.83
C ILE A 126 -0.15 11.72 5.38
N GLY A 127 0.11 10.50 5.83
CA GLY A 127 1.25 9.71 5.42
C GLY A 127 2.46 9.84 6.34
N THR A 128 3.65 9.93 5.78
CA THR A 128 4.92 9.92 6.52
C THR A 128 4.96 10.96 7.65
N GLY A 129 5.29 10.49 8.85
CA GLY A 129 5.37 11.33 10.05
C GLY A 129 4.04 11.68 10.69
N LYS A 130 2.90 11.43 10.03
CA LYS A 130 1.55 11.77 10.52
C LYS A 130 0.64 10.56 10.69
N THR A 131 0.72 9.58 9.81
CA THR A 131 -0.18 8.43 9.82
C THR A 131 0.54 7.17 10.30
N ARG A 132 -0.01 6.52 11.33
CA ARG A 132 0.40 5.19 11.75
C ARG A 132 -0.55 4.17 11.12
N LEU A 133 -0.15 3.60 9.98
CA LEU A 133 -0.93 2.57 9.31
C LEU A 133 -1.07 1.31 10.16
N TYR A 134 -2.29 0.75 10.21
CA TYR A 134 -2.52 -0.58 10.77
C TYR A 134 -2.01 -1.66 9.80
N ASN A 135 -1.63 -2.81 10.32
CA ASN A 135 -1.34 -3.95 9.47
C ASN A 135 -2.61 -4.43 8.74
N GLY A 136 -2.53 -4.52 7.42
CA GLY A 136 -3.68 -4.85 6.57
C GLY A 136 -4.68 -3.70 6.39
N ALA A 137 -4.31 -2.46 6.76
CA ALA A 137 -5.15 -1.30 6.50
C ALA A 137 -5.45 -1.13 5.01
N ILE A 138 -6.68 -0.74 4.70
CA ILE A 138 -7.14 -0.46 3.35
C ILE A 138 -7.06 1.05 3.12
N ASN A 139 -6.39 1.44 2.04
CA ASN A 139 -6.34 2.80 1.55
C ASN A 139 -6.98 2.80 0.17
N VAL A 140 -7.83 3.76 -0.12
CA VAL A 140 -8.53 3.88 -1.40
C VAL A 140 -8.00 5.08 -2.14
N ILE A 141 -7.49 4.84 -3.34
CA ILE A 141 -6.99 5.87 -4.23
C ILE A 141 -7.79 5.78 -5.53
N GLU A 142 -8.40 6.88 -5.90
CA GLU A 142 -9.10 7.03 -7.18
C GLU A 142 -8.15 7.65 -8.20
N GLY A 143 -8.06 7.04 -9.37
CA GLY A 143 -7.34 7.57 -10.51
C GLY A 143 -8.30 8.14 -11.55
N SER A 144 -8.03 9.35 -12.05
CA SER A 144 -8.76 9.91 -13.17
C SER A 144 -8.15 9.49 -14.51
N GLN A 145 -8.92 9.61 -15.58
CA GLN A 145 -8.43 9.40 -16.96
C GLN A 145 -7.36 10.44 -17.37
N THR A 146 -7.27 11.56 -16.65
CA THR A 146 -6.26 12.60 -16.86
C THR A 146 -4.96 12.35 -16.14
N GLY A 147 -4.85 11.24 -15.40
CA GLY A 147 -3.65 10.86 -14.63
C GLY A 147 -3.54 11.55 -13.26
N GLU A 148 -4.63 12.16 -12.78
CA GLU A 148 -4.71 12.69 -11.42
C GLU A 148 -5.16 11.58 -10.47
N PHE A 149 -4.57 11.55 -9.25
CA PHE A 149 -4.87 10.56 -8.23
C PHE A 149 -5.30 11.24 -6.94
N HIS A 150 -6.40 10.76 -6.35
CA HIS A 150 -6.96 11.29 -5.12
C HIS A 150 -7.11 10.21 -4.06
N VAL A 151 -6.72 10.51 -2.83
CA VAL A 151 -6.93 9.61 -1.69
C VAL A 151 -8.36 9.80 -1.18
N LEU A 152 -9.24 8.83 -1.43
CA LEU A 152 -10.61 8.85 -0.92
C LEU A 152 -10.66 8.43 0.55
N HIS A 153 -9.95 7.35 0.89
CA HIS A 153 -9.88 6.84 2.25
C HIS A 153 -8.47 6.41 2.63
N CYS A 154 -8.14 6.60 3.89
CA CYS A 154 -6.85 6.25 4.44
C CYS A 154 -7.01 5.41 5.72
N ASN A 155 -6.19 4.36 5.83
CA ASN A 155 -6.00 3.60 7.06
C ASN A 155 -7.28 2.93 7.61
N LEU A 156 -8.17 2.47 6.73
CA LEU A 156 -9.38 1.76 7.13
C LEU A 156 -9.02 0.36 7.67
N PRO A 157 -9.42 0.01 8.91
CA PRO A 157 -9.14 -1.31 9.47
C PRO A 157 -10.02 -2.38 8.80
N PRO A 158 -9.45 -3.51 8.32
CA PRO A 158 -10.19 -4.51 7.55
C PRO A 158 -11.22 -5.29 8.38
N ASP A 159 -11.11 -5.25 9.71
CA ASP A 159 -11.98 -5.95 10.66
C ASP A 159 -13.08 -5.05 11.24
N ASP A 160 -13.13 -3.77 10.88
CA ASP A 160 -14.25 -2.89 11.22
C ASP A 160 -15.40 -3.07 10.21
N PRO A 161 -16.61 -3.47 10.65
CA PRO A 161 -17.78 -3.58 9.77
C PRO A 161 -18.11 -2.30 8.99
N LYS A 162 -17.75 -1.13 9.52
CA LYS A 162 -17.94 0.16 8.86
C LYS A 162 -17.06 0.30 7.62
N THR A 163 -15.86 -0.29 7.63
CA THR A 163 -14.96 -0.25 6.46
C THR A 163 -15.66 -0.78 5.22
N ARG A 164 -16.33 -1.94 5.32
CA ARG A 164 -17.06 -2.50 4.18
C ARG A 164 -18.21 -1.62 3.74
N GLN A 165 -18.92 -0.97 4.66
CA GLN A 165 -20.02 -0.04 4.32
C GLN A 165 -19.50 1.18 3.55
N ILE A 166 -18.37 1.75 3.98
CA ILE A 166 -17.70 2.86 3.30
C ILE A 166 -17.34 2.45 1.86
N LEU A 167 -16.63 1.34 1.70
CA LEU A 167 -16.16 0.85 0.39
C LEU A 167 -17.32 0.51 -0.59
N LEU A 168 -18.50 0.20 -0.10
CA LEU A 168 -19.67 -0.05 -0.94
C LEU A 168 -20.38 1.24 -1.39
N GLN A 169 -20.15 2.36 -0.72
CA GLN A 169 -20.75 3.67 -1.06
C GLN A 169 -19.96 4.39 -2.18
N ASP A 170 -18.69 4.07 -2.34
CA ASP A 170 -17.79 4.68 -3.35
C ASP A 170 -17.83 3.96 -4.72
N ARG A 171 -18.88 3.19 -4.98
CA ARG A 171 -19.07 2.40 -6.23
C ARG A 171 -19.85 3.16 -7.27
#